data_91f90f63f10d37e916c4a18b3663fe85
#
_entry.id   91f90f63f10d37e916c4a18b3663fe85
#
_cell.length_a   1.000
_cell.length_b   1.000
_cell.length_c   1.000
_cell.angle_alpha   90.00
_cell.angle_beta   90.00
_cell.angle_gamma   90.00
#
_symmetry.space_group_name_H-M   'P 1'
#
loop_
_entity.id
_entity.type
_entity.pdbx_description
1 polymer ?
#
loop_
_entity_poly.entity_id
_entity_poly.type
_entity_poly.pdbx_seq_one_letter_code
_entity_poly.pdbx_strand_id
1 'polypeptide(L)' 'MPNLTLGARANKAHSDSHWVKSSLSYASGDCVEVASLPEGQVGVRDSKDAKGPILRFTASEWKAFIGGARNGEFDNFSL' A
#
# COMPACT_ATOMS: atom_id res chain seq x y z
N MET A 1 -7.44 9.30 15.04
CA MET A 1 -7.70 8.94 14.52
C MET A 1 -8.25 8.18 14.34
N PRO A 2 -8.63 8.08 14.53
CA PRO A 2 -9.10 7.11 14.41
C PRO A 2 -9.45 6.74 13.39
N ASN A 3 -9.50 6.80 12.86
CA ASN A 3 -9.80 6.43 11.98
C ASN A 3 -9.90 5.37 11.54
N LEU A 4 -9.77 4.80 12.01
CA LEU A 4 -9.75 3.73 12.00
C LEU A 4 -10.91 3.20 11.48
N THR A 5 -11.80 3.39 11.94
CA THR A 5 -13.00 3.01 11.53
C THR A 5 -13.14 3.24 10.20
N LEU A 6 -12.27 3.74 9.75
CA LEU A 6 -12.31 4.08 8.53
C LEU A 6 -12.24 3.04 7.56
N GLY A 7 -12.13 1.82 7.91
CA GLY A 7 -12.00 0.74 6.98
C GLY A 7 -12.98 0.78 5.87
N ALA A 8 -14.23 0.90 6.21
CA ALA A 8 -15.26 0.87 5.19
C ALA A 8 -15.21 2.05 4.27
N ARG A 9 -14.98 3.20 4.83
CA ARG A 9 -14.90 4.37 3.99
C ARG A 9 -13.69 4.36 3.11
N ALA A 10 -12.63 3.75 3.62
CA ALA A 10 -11.43 3.66 2.83
C ALA A 10 -11.68 2.87 1.56
N ASN A 11 -12.43 1.80 1.66
CA ASN A 11 -12.72 1.02 0.48
C ASN A 11 -13.46 1.83 -0.55
N LYS A 12 -14.37 2.67 -0.14
CA LYS A 12 -15.04 3.49 -1.09
C LYS A 12 -14.11 4.48 -1.71
N ALA A 13 -13.25 5.09 -0.93
CA ALA A 13 -12.31 6.05 -1.46
C ALA A 13 -11.39 5.42 -2.48
N HIS A 14 -11.09 4.14 -2.30
CA HIS A 14 -10.13 3.49 -3.17
C HIS A 14 -10.65 3.28 -4.57
N SER A 15 -11.92 3.33 -4.78
CA SER A 15 -12.43 3.08 -6.13
C SER A 15 -11.93 4.14 -7.11
N ASP A 16 -11.60 5.33 -6.61
CA ASP A 16 -11.12 6.39 -7.48
C ASP A 16 -9.62 6.60 -7.39
N SER A 17 -8.92 5.78 -6.66
CA SER A 17 -7.49 5.96 -6.48
C SER A 17 -6.71 5.41 -7.65
N HIS A 18 -5.59 6.04 -7.91
CA HIS A 18 -4.67 5.56 -8.93
C HIS A 18 -3.66 4.62 -8.27
N TRP A 19 -3.71 3.36 -8.64
CA TRP A 19 -2.85 2.34 -8.05
C TRP A 19 -1.61 2.12 -8.91
N VAL A 20 -0.46 2.08 -8.25
CA VAL A 20 0.82 1.99 -8.93
C VAL A 20 1.55 0.73 -8.50
N LYS A 21 2.11 0.00 -9.45
CA LYS A 21 2.95 -1.15 -9.19
C LYS A 21 4.40 -0.76 -9.40
N SER A 22 5.30 -1.46 -8.72
CA SER A 22 6.72 -1.27 -8.99
C SER A 22 7.02 -1.67 -10.43
N SER A 23 7.93 -0.96 -11.09
CA SER A 23 8.38 -1.33 -12.41
C SER A 23 9.13 -2.65 -12.40
N LEU A 24 9.52 -3.13 -11.23
CA LEU A 24 10.18 -4.41 -11.10
C LEU A 24 9.18 -5.57 -11.05
N SER A 25 7.89 -5.27 -11.06
CA SER A 25 6.88 -6.31 -11.12
C SER A 25 6.72 -6.74 -12.57
N TYR A 26 6.66 -8.04 -12.77
CA TYR A 26 6.51 -8.55 -14.11
C TYR A 26 5.10 -9.05 -14.34
N ALA A 27 4.90 -9.63 -15.47
CA ALA A 27 3.56 -10.00 -15.90
C ALA A 27 2.93 -11.14 -15.13
N SER A 28 3.60 -11.65 -14.13
CA SER A 28 3.06 -12.77 -13.37
C SER A 28 1.80 -12.43 -12.61
N GLY A 29 1.58 -11.17 -12.33
CA GLY A 29 0.43 -10.78 -11.54
C GLY A 29 0.68 -10.79 -10.05
N ASP A 30 1.85 -11.18 -9.62
CA ASP A 30 2.19 -11.23 -8.19
C ASP A 30 2.76 -9.90 -7.77
N CYS A 31 1.93 -8.90 -7.71
CA CYS A 31 2.38 -7.54 -7.49
C CYS A 31 1.72 -6.91 -6.28
N VAL A 32 2.42 -5.94 -5.70
CA VAL A 32 1.87 -5.09 -4.67
C VAL A 32 1.55 -3.76 -5.32
N GLU A 33 0.41 -3.21 -5.02
CA GLU A 33 0.00 -1.91 -5.55
C GLU A 33 -0.11 -0.89 -4.44
N VAL A 34 0.26 0.34 -4.73
CA VAL A 34 0.29 1.43 -3.78
C VAL A 34 -0.49 2.60 -4.35
N ALA A 35 -1.26 3.27 -3.53
CA ALA A 35 -1.99 4.46 -3.96
C ALA A 35 -2.00 5.52 -2.87
N SER A 36 -2.12 6.76 -3.29
CA SER A 36 -2.36 7.86 -2.36
C SER A 36 -3.81 7.82 -1.95
N LEU A 37 -4.05 8.03 -0.69
CA LEU A 37 -5.39 8.08 -0.13
C LEU A 37 -5.63 9.47 0.43
N PRO A 38 -6.87 9.80 0.77
CA PRO A 38 -7.16 11.11 1.37
C PRO A 38 -6.34 11.33 2.63
N GLU A 39 -6.09 12.59 2.92
CA GLU A 39 -5.39 13.00 4.15
C GLU A 39 -3.95 12.55 4.22
N GLY A 40 -3.32 12.42 3.06
CA GLY A 40 -1.90 12.08 3.02
C GLY A 40 -1.58 10.64 3.38
N GLN A 41 -2.59 9.81 3.46
CA GLN A 41 -2.37 8.40 3.77
C GLN A 41 -1.98 7.62 2.53
N VAL A 42 -1.47 6.43 2.74
CA VAL A 42 -1.03 5.56 1.65
C VAL A 42 -1.72 4.22 1.79
N GLY A 43 -2.25 3.73 0.68
CA GLY A 43 -2.88 2.41 0.63
C GLY A 43 -1.97 1.40 -0.03
N VAL A 44 -2.01 0.16 0.45
CA VAL A 44 -1.25 -0.93 -0.12
C VAL A 44 -2.17 -2.14 -0.24
N ARG A 45 -2.13 -2.80 -1.39
CA ARG A 45 -2.96 -3.98 -1.58
C ARG A 45 -2.25 -5.00 -2.47
N ASP A 46 -2.79 -6.20 -2.44
CA ASP A 46 -2.33 -7.28 -3.30
C ASP A 46 -3.05 -7.14 -4.65
N SER A 47 -2.31 -7.00 -5.71
CA SER A 47 -2.92 -6.82 -7.03
C SER A 47 -3.73 -8.04 -7.47
N LYS A 48 -3.43 -9.22 -6.93
CA LYS A 48 -4.16 -10.41 -7.30
C LYS A 48 -5.57 -10.44 -6.72
N ASP A 49 -5.80 -9.61 -5.72
CA ASP A 49 -7.09 -9.61 -5.03
C ASP A 49 -7.57 -8.17 -4.93
N ALA A 50 -8.03 -7.65 -6.05
CA ALA A 50 -8.42 -6.25 -6.13
C ALA A 50 -9.58 -5.92 -5.19
N LYS A 51 -10.33 -6.90 -4.77
CA LYS A 51 -11.43 -6.69 -3.83
C LYS A 51 -11.05 -7.06 -2.42
N GLY A 52 -9.80 -7.43 -2.21
CA GLY A 52 -9.33 -7.81 -0.89
C GLY A 52 -9.04 -6.61 -0.02
N PRO A 53 -8.50 -6.87 1.14
CA PRO A 53 -8.24 -5.79 2.10
C PRO A 53 -7.18 -4.82 1.59
N ILE A 54 -7.29 -3.59 2.05
CA ILE A 54 -6.32 -2.56 1.73
C ILE A 54 -5.73 -2.12 3.05
N LEU A 55 -4.40 -2.16 3.13
CA LEU A 55 -3.69 -1.67 4.30
C LEU A 55 -3.55 -0.16 4.16
N ARG A 56 -3.71 0.54 5.25
CA ARG A 56 -3.63 1.99 5.24
C ARG A 56 -2.54 2.43 6.20
N PHE A 57 -1.73 3.35 5.74
CA PHE A 57 -0.62 3.87 6.53
C PHE A 57 -0.64 5.38 6.55
N THR A 58 -0.21 5.97 7.65
CA THR A 58 -0.01 7.40 7.70
C THR A 58 1.21 7.75 6.86
N ALA A 59 1.34 9.02 6.53
CA ALA A 59 2.50 9.47 5.77
C ALA A 59 3.81 9.17 6.50
N SER A 60 3.82 9.33 7.83
CA SER A 60 5.05 9.07 8.56
C SER A 60 5.37 7.58 8.64
N GLU A 61 4.35 6.73 8.76
CA GLU A 61 4.59 5.29 8.73
C GLU A 61 5.15 4.87 7.38
N TRP A 62 4.60 5.43 6.32
CA TRP A 62 5.05 5.10 4.98
C TRP A 62 6.49 5.55 4.76
N LYS A 63 6.83 6.75 5.21
CA LYS A 63 8.21 7.23 5.08
C LYS A 63 9.18 6.35 5.84
N ALA A 64 8.79 5.91 7.04
CA ALA A 64 9.66 5.03 7.83
C ALA A 64 9.86 3.70 7.12
N PHE A 65 8.80 3.16 6.54
CA PHE A 65 8.90 1.90 5.81
C PHE A 65 9.82 2.03 4.61
N ILE A 66 9.63 3.07 3.81
CA ILE A 66 10.46 3.28 2.63
C ILE A 66 11.92 3.48 3.03
N GLY A 67 12.15 4.25 4.10
CA GLY A 67 13.51 4.46 4.58
C GLY A 67 14.17 3.16 5.00
N GLY A 68 13.43 2.32 5.73
CA GLY A 68 13.95 1.03 6.14
C GLY A 68 14.23 0.13 4.94
N ALA A 69 13.33 0.13 3.96
CA ALA A 69 13.52 -0.67 2.76
C ALA A 69 14.77 -0.25 1.99
N ARG A 70 14.95 1.07 1.84
CA ARG A 70 16.14 1.57 1.15
C ARG A 70 17.42 1.25 1.90
N ASN A 71 17.31 1.13 3.20
CA ASN A 71 18.45 0.82 4.05
C ASN A 71 18.71 -0.68 4.13
N GLY A 72 18.00 -1.49 3.41
CA GLY A 72 18.19 -2.94 3.36
C GLY A 72 17.65 -3.68 4.56
N GLU A 73 16.85 -3.04 5.40
CA GLU A 73 16.44 -3.65 6.66
C GLU A 73 15.49 -4.82 6.47
N PHE A 74 14.83 -4.88 5.32
CA PHE A 74 13.86 -5.96 5.06
C PHE A 74 14.34 -6.92 3.98
N ASP A 75 15.60 -6.82 3.59
CA ASP A 75 16.09 -7.64 2.49
C ASP A 75 16.20 -9.11 2.86
N ASN A 76 16.26 -9.42 4.14
CA ASN A 76 16.38 -10.82 4.56
C ASN A 76 15.09 -11.61 4.46
N PHE A 77 13.98 -10.93 4.31
CA PHE A 77 12.70 -11.63 4.22
C PHE A 77 12.52 -12.17 2.82
N SER A 78 12.03 -13.36 2.73
CA SER A 78 11.73 -13.96 1.43
C SER A 78 12.95 -14.22 0.54
N LEU A 79 14.08 -14.50 1.13
CA LEU A 79 15.27 -14.82 0.33
C LEU A 79 15.35 -16.29 -0.01
#